data_0e2b83192653e1a01ca306b947a6fc6b
#
_entry.id   0e2b83192653e1a01ca306b947a6fc6b
#
_cell.length_a   1.000
_cell.length_b   1.000
_cell.length_c   1.000
_cell.angle_alpha   90.00
_cell.angle_beta   90.00
_cell.angle_gamma   90.00
#
_symmetry.space_group_name_H-M   'P 1'
#
loop_
_entity.id
_entity.type
_entity.pdbx_description
1 polymer ?
#
loop_
_entity_poly.entity_id
_entity_poly.type
_entity_poly.pdbx_seq_one_letter_code
_entity_poly.pdbx_strand_id
1 'polypeptide(L)'
;RTARVIAEEKPDVVALQELDQGTIRSGGRDTLQELAARTTLTGTYAKAIDYSGGSYGVGILSREKPLSVKRIPLPGREEARVLLMAEFRDYWFCVTHLSLTREDSSASIDMIAALAAKCSKPFFIAGDFNLTPDSEPITRMKKHFILLSDPAQKTFPAENPEECIDYIWMYRGKKTEAFHVKERRVIEAPAASDHRPIKVTVSY
;
A
#
# COMPACT_ATOMS: atom_id res chain seq x y z
N ARG A 1 -16.45 -7.77 -5.75
CA ARG A 1 -15.65 -7.49 -6.95
C ARG A 1 -14.15 -7.51 -6.60
N THR A 2 -13.68 -6.68 -5.69
CA THR A 2 -12.26 -6.60 -5.25
C THR A 2 -11.70 -7.97 -4.84
N ALA A 3 -12.42 -8.74 -4.00
CA ALA A 3 -12.00 -10.08 -3.61
C ALA A 3 -11.78 -11.05 -4.79
N ARG A 4 -12.57 -10.90 -5.86
CA ARG A 4 -12.42 -11.72 -7.07
C ARG A 4 -11.11 -11.38 -7.80
N VAL A 5 -10.80 -10.09 -7.97
CA VAL A 5 -9.54 -9.64 -8.58
C VAL A 5 -8.34 -10.19 -7.78
N ILE A 6 -8.37 -10.05 -6.45
CA ILE A 6 -7.30 -10.58 -5.59
C ILE A 6 -7.15 -12.10 -5.75
N ALA A 7 -8.27 -12.84 -5.77
CA ALA A 7 -8.24 -14.31 -5.91
C ALA A 7 -7.70 -14.75 -7.27
N GLU A 8 -8.05 -14.05 -8.36
CA GLU A 8 -7.56 -14.33 -9.71
C GLU A 8 -6.06 -14.06 -9.85
N GLU A 9 -5.57 -12.99 -9.22
CA GLU A 9 -4.16 -12.58 -9.26
C GLU A 9 -3.23 -13.41 -8.37
N LYS A 10 -3.77 -14.12 -7.39
CA LYS A 10 -3.05 -15.02 -6.46
C LYS A 10 -1.80 -14.37 -5.81
N PRO A 11 -1.90 -13.17 -5.24
CA PRO A 11 -0.75 -12.49 -4.65
C PRO A 11 -0.26 -13.20 -3.39
N ASP A 12 1.01 -13.00 -3.03
CA ASP A 12 1.53 -13.39 -1.71
C ASP A 12 1.15 -12.37 -0.64
N VAL A 13 1.10 -11.08 -1.02
CA VAL A 13 0.74 -9.96 -0.15
C VAL A 13 0.04 -8.85 -0.94
N VAL A 14 -0.92 -8.18 -0.32
CA VAL A 14 -1.70 -7.08 -0.91
C VAL A 14 -1.74 -5.90 0.06
N ALA A 15 -1.46 -4.70 -0.45
CA ALA A 15 -1.73 -3.44 0.22
C ALA A 15 -3.13 -2.94 -0.16
N LEU A 16 -3.91 -2.55 0.83
CA LEU A 16 -5.26 -2.03 0.67
C LEU A 16 -5.41 -0.70 1.41
N GLN A 17 -6.01 0.27 0.75
CA GLN A 17 -6.35 1.58 1.28
C GLN A 17 -7.86 1.70 1.43
N GLU A 18 -8.31 2.75 2.13
CA GLU A 18 -9.73 3.11 2.25
C GLU A 18 -10.64 2.00 2.82
N LEU A 19 -10.13 1.32 3.83
CA LEU A 19 -10.86 0.23 4.47
C LEU A 19 -11.74 0.73 5.62
N ASP A 20 -13.02 0.44 5.54
CA ASP A 20 -13.98 0.64 6.62
C ASP A 20 -13.99 -0.55 7.57
N GLN A 21 -14.01 -0.26 8.87
CA GLN A 21 -14.22 -1.25 9.91
C GLN A 21 -15.37 -0.78 10.82
N GLY A 22 -16.53 -1.40 10.69
CA GLY A 22 -17.69 -1.12 11.53
C GLY A 22 -18.38 0.22 11.26
N THR A 23 -18.12 0.89 10.14
CA THR A 23 -18.71 2.20 9.82
C THR A 23 -20.18 2.08 9.39
N ILE A 24 -20.96 3.15 9.58
CA ILE A 24 -22.37 3.19 9.14
C ILE A 24 -22.45 3.00 7.62
N ARG A 25 -21.58 3.63 6.83
CA ARG A 25 -21.59 3.51 5.37
C ARG A 25 -21.24 2.11 4.88
N SER A 26 -20.48 1.33 5.63
CA SER A 26 -20.25 -0.09 5.33
C SER A 26 -21.35 -1.02 5.84
N GLY A 27 -22.40 -0.47 6.48
CA GLY A 27 -23.43 -1.26 7.14
C GLY A 27 -22.93 -2.04 8.35
N GLY A 28 -21.96 -1.48 9.08
CA GLY A 28 -21.34 -2.11 10.27
C GLY A 28 -20.34 -3.23 9.92
N ARG A 29 -20.00 -3.43 8.65
CA ARG A 29 -19.11 -4.51 8.20
C ARG A 29 -17.65 -4.15 8.38
N ASP A 30 -16.82 -5.17 8.60
CA ASP A 30 -15.36 -5.10 8.51
C ASP A 30 -14.92 -5.50 7.10
N THR A 31 -14.59 -4.51 6.27
CA THR A 31 -14.25 -4.71 4.86
C THR A 31 -13.03 -5.61 4.69
N LEU A 32 -12.01 -5.45 5.56
CA LEU A 32 -10.81 -6.28 5.47
C LEU A 32 -11.08 -7.73 5.83
N GLN A 33 -11.87 -7.99 6.88
CA GLN A 33 -12.22 -9.35 7.27
C GLN A 33 -13.07 -10.05 6.21
N GLU A 34 -13.99 -9.34 5.57
CA GLU A 34 -14.75 -9.89 4.44
C GLU A 34 -13.84 -10.26 3.25
N LEU A 35 -12.87 -9.40 2.92
CA LEU A 35 -11.88 -9.69 1.87
C LEU A 35 -11.01 -10.88 2.25
N ALA A 36 -10.51 -10.93 3.48
CA ALA A 36 -9.70 -12.02 4.01
C ALA A 36 -10.44 -13.37 3.90
N ALA A 37 -11.69 -13.41 4.36
CA ALA A 37 -12.52 -14.62 4.29
C ALA A 37 -12.76 -15.11 2.85
N ARG A 38 -12.98 -14.17 1.90
CA ARG A 38 -13.25 -14.50 0.50
C ARG A 38 -12.01 -14.89 -0.31
N THR A 39 -10.83 -14.52 0.16
CA THR A 39 -9.55 -14.77 -0.52
C THR A 39 -8.69 -15.82 0.17
N THR A 40 -9.10 -16.30 1.34
CA THR A 40 -8.35 -17.21 2.21
C THR A 40 -6.97 -16.65 2.62
N LEU A 41 -6.87 -15.32 2.69
CA LEU A 41 -5.68 -14.60 3.13
C LEU A 41 -5.85 -14.11 4.57
N THR A 42 -4.75 -13.84 5.25
CA THR A 42 -4.73 -13.24 6.59
C THR A 42 -4.83 -11.73 6.50
N GLY A 43 -5.81 -11.12 7.18
CA GLY A 43 -5.99 -9.68 7.25
C GLY A 43 -5.26 -9.04 8.42
N THR A 44 -4.57 -7.93 8.18
CA THR A 44 -3.94 -7.08 9.20
C THR A 44 -4.35 -5.64 8.96
N TYR A 45 -4.98 -4.98 9.94
CA TYR A 45 -5.57 -3.65 9.83
C TYR A 45 -4.80 -2.60 10.63
N ALA A 46 -4.79 -1.37 10.13
CA ALA A 46 -4.36 -0.18 10.86
C ALA A 46 -5.38 0.94 10.69
N LYS A 47 -5.95 1.38 11.81
CA LYS A 47 -6.82 2.54 11.86
C LYS A 47 -6.02 3.81 11.63
N ALA A 48 -6.49 4.68 10.73
CA ALA A 48 -6.02 6.04 10.57
C ALA A 48 -6.90 7.01 11.37
N ILE A 49 -8.23 6.92 11.23
CA ILE A 49 -9.20 7.79 11.88
C ILE A 49 -10.40 7.02 12.45
N ASP A 50 -11.10 7.63 13.41
CA ASP A 50 -12.48 7.26 13.74
C ASP A 50 -13.40 7.88 12.68
N TYR A 51 -14.29 7.09 12.11
CA TYR A 51 -15.14 7.55 11.02
C TYR A 51 -16.51 6.89 11.07
N SER A 52 -17.58 7.70 10.99
CA SER A 52 -18.96 7.23 10.82
C SER A 52 -19.35 6.04 11.74
N GLY A 53 -19.05 6.16 13.05
CA GLY A 53 -19.38 5.17 14.08
C GLY A 53 -18.45 3.96 14.14
N GLY A 54 -17.46 3.88 13.28
CA GLY A 54 -16.43 2.86 13.24
C GLY A 54 -15.05 3.46 13.02
N SER A 55 -14.21 2.81 12.24
CA SER A 55 -12.88 3.29 11.87
C SER A 55 -12.61 3.13 10.37
N TYR A 56 -11.67 3.95 9.87
CA TYR A 56 -11.20 3.97 8.50
C TYR A 56 -9.68 3.95 8.47
N GLY A 57 -9.11 3.22 7.52
CA GLY A 57 -7.66 3.09 7.48
C GLY A 57 -7.15 2.22 6.33
N VAL A 58 -6.01 1.57 6.59
CA VAL A 58 -5.32 0.73 5.61
C VAL A 58 -5.19 -0.71 6.12
N GLY A 59 -4.93 -1.64 5.21
CA GLY A 59 -4.77 -3.04 5.56
C GLY A 59 -3.82 -3.80 4.66
N ILE A 60 -3.37 -4.93 5.17
CA ILE A 60 -2.58 -5.91 4.43
C ILE A 60 -3.37 -7.23 4.42
N LEU A 61 -3.51 -7.83 3.24
CA LEU A 61 -3.84 -9.25 3.11
C LEU A 61 -2.57 -10.02 2.75
N SER A 62 -2.33 -11.16 3.39
CA SER A 62 -1.13 -11.96 3.15
C SER A 62 -1.40 -13.46 3.26
N ARG A 63 -0.64 -14.27 2.51
CA ARG A 63 -0.68 -15.74 2.65
C ARG A 63 -0.14 -16.18 4.00
N GLU A 64 0.97 -15.58 4.42
CA GLU A 64 1.60 -15.86 5.70
C GLU A 64 1.07 -14.90 6.77
N LYS A 65 0.93 -15.37 7.99
CA LYS A 65 0.68 -14.49 9.14
C LYS A 65 1.95 -13.71 9.45
N PRO A 66 1.86 -12.37 9.65
CA PRO A 66 3.01 -11.57 10.04
C PRO A 66 3.62 -12.04 11.38
N LEU A 67 4.94 -11.99 11.47
CA LEU A 67 5.69 -12.25 12.72
C LEU A 67 5.52 -11.11 13.71
N SER A 68 5.51 -9.88 13.21
CA SER A 68 5.26 -8.68 14.00
C SER A 68 4.55 -7.61 13.16
N VAL A 69 3.89 -6.68 13.83
CA VAL A 69 3.13 -5.60 13.20
C VAL A 69 3.40 -4.29 13.93
N LYS A 70 3.67 -3.22 13.17
CA LYS A 70 3.79 -1.85 13.69
C LYS A 70 2.79 -0.94 12.98
N ARG A 71 2.23 0.00 13.73
CA ARG A 71 1.30 1.03 13.25
C ARG A 71 1.88 2.38 13.63
N ILE A 72 2.32 3.14 12.66
CA ILE A 72 3.05 4.39 12.85
C ILE A 72 2.18 5.53 12.33
N PRO A 73 1.76 6.47 13.18
CA PRO A 73 1.08 7.68 12.71
C PRO A 73 1.97 8.46 11.73
N LEU A 74 1.38 8.90 10.64
CA LEU A 74 2.02 9.75 9.65
C LEU A 74 1.35 11.13 9.63
N PRO A 75 2.07 12.19 9.21
CA PRO A 75 1.49 13.50 8.98
C PRO A 75 0.30 13.47 8.01
N GLY A 76 -0.75 14.22 8.36
CA GLY A 76 -1.95 14.38 7.55
C GLY A 76 -2.84 15.41 8.22
N ARG A 77 -2.71 16.69 7.85
CA ARG A 77 -3.46 17.81 8.48
C ARG A 77 -4.93 17.82 8.06
N GLU A 78 -5.25 17.33 6.87
CA GLU A 78 -6.61 17.18 6.39
C GLU A 78 -7.29 15.92 6.93
N GLU A 79 -6.51 14.85 7.08
CA GLU A 79 -6.93 13.56 7.60
C GLU A 79 -5.71 12.81 8.15
N ALA A 80 -5.81 12.30 9.37
CA ALA A 80 -4.70 11.53 9.96
C ALA A 80 -4.36 10.31 9.11
N ARG A 81 -3.07 10.08 8.89
CA ARG A 81 -2.52 9.01 8.08
C ARG A 81 -1.78 7.99 8.94
N VAL A 82 -1.59 6.80 8.41
CA VAL A 82 -0.92 5.70 9.10
C VAL A 82 -0.06 4.89 8.14
N LEU A 83 1.11 4.48 8.62
CA LEU A 83 1.92 3.43 8.01
C LEU A 83 1.65 2.13 8.77
N LEU A 84 1.16 1.12 8.08
CA LEU A 84 1.11 -0.24 8.60
C LEU A 84 2.33 -1.00 8.10
N MET A 85 3.13 -1.54 9.03
CA MET A 85 4.31 -2.34 8.71
C MET A 85 4.09 -3.76 9.22
N ALA A 86 4.20 -4.74 8.35
CA ALA A 86 4.12 -6.16 8.67
C ALA A 86 5.48 -6.84 8.41
N GLU A 87 6.02 -7.52 9.41
CA GLU A 87 7.23 -8.32 9.29
C GLU A 87 6.89 -9.75 8.92
N PHE A 88 7.47 -10.23 7.85
CA PHE A 88 7.43 -11.63 7.44
C PHE A 88 8.79 -12.28 7.66
N ARG A 89 8.91 -13.58 7.38
CA ARG A 89 10.16 -14.31 7.57
C ARG A 89 11.32 -13.65 6.84
N ASP A 90 11.12 -13.29 5.59
CA ASP A 90 12.20 -12.89 4.68
C ASP A 90 12.16 -11.39 4.30
N TYR A 91 11.09 -10.65 4.62
CA TYR A 91 10.91 -9.26 4.25
C TYR A 91 9.96 -8.49 5.18
N TRP A 92 9.99 -7.16 5.07
CA TRP A 92 8.96 -6.25 5.56
C TRP A 92 8.07 -5.83 4.40
N PHE A 93 6.76 -5.85 4.62
CA PHE A 93 5.79 -5.27 3.69
C PHE A 93 4.98 -4.20 4.40
N CYS A 94 4.88 -3.02 3.78
CA CYS A 94 4.24 -1.86 4.37
C CYS A 94 3.16 -1.33 3.45
N VAL A 95 2.13 -0.73 4.03
CA VAL A 95 1.06 -0.04 3.30
C VAL A 95 0.81 1.33 3.92
N THR A 96 0.54 2.29 3.05
CA THR A 96 0.14 3.64 3.43
C THR A 96 -0.87 4.22 2.45
N HIS A 97 -1.53 5.28 2.87
CA HIS A 97 -2.31 6.21 2.06
C HIS A 97 -1.86 7.61 2.48
N LEU A 98 -1.06 8.27 1.65
CA LEU A 98 -0.42 9.53 2.01
C LEU A 98 -1.40 10.71 1.95
N SER A 99 -1.04 11.80 2.63
CA SER A 99 -1.76 13.07 2.64
C SER A 99 -1.84 13.68 1.24
N LEU A 100 -2.92 14.40 0.97
CA LEU A 100 -3.05 15.29 -0.20
C LEU A 100 -2.17 16.54 -0.06
N THR A 101 -1.74 16.86 1.17
CA THR A 101 -0.86 17.99 1.44
C THR A 101 0.60 17.60 1.19
N ARG A 102 1.25 18.31 0.28
CA ARG A 102 2.60 18.02 -0.21
C ARG A 102 3.66 17.99 0.91
N GLU A 103 3.58 18.92 1.87
CA GLU A 103 4.49 18.99 3.01
C GLU A 103 4.36 17.78 3.91
N ASP A 104 3.13 17.33 4.18
CA ASP A 104 2.85 16.17 5.01
C ASP A 104 3.31 14.87 4.31
N SER A 105 3.09 14.75 3.00
CA SER A 105 3.57 13.63 2.21
C SER A 105 5.10 13.58 2.15
N SER A 106 5.77 14.73 2.03
CA SER A 106 7.24 14.82 2.08
C SER A 106 7.77 14.35 3.43
N ALA A 107 7.19 14.84 4.53
CA ALA A 107 7.57 14.43 5.88
C ALA A 107 7.31 12.93 6.12
N SER A 108 6.20 12.40 5.60
CA SER A 108 5.88 10.98 5.66
C SER A 108 6.94 10.14 4.93
N ILE A 109 7.38 10.55 3.74
CA ILE A 109 8.42 9.87 2.96
C ILE A 109 9.74 9.84 3.74
N ASP A 110 10.15 10.95 4.36
CA ASP A 110 11.36 11.00 5.17
C ASP A 110 11.27 10.08 6.40
N MET A 111 10.11 10.03 7.07
CA MET A 111 9.86 9.11 8.19
C MET A 111 9.93 7.64 7.74
N ILE A 112 9.31 7.30 6.61
CA ILE A 112 9.31 5.95 6.04
C ILE A 112 10.74 5.53 5.67
N ALA A 113 11.53 6.42 5.05
CA ALA A 113 12.93 6.14 4.72
C ALA A 113 13.78 5.88 5.97
N ALA A 114 13.58 6.68 7.03
CA ALA A 114 14.27 6.49 8.31
C ALA A 114 13.90 5.18 9.02
N LEU A 115 12.65 4.72 8.88
CA LEU A 115 12.20 3.43 9.40
C LEU A 115 12.79 2.26 8.58
N ALA A 116 12.75 2.36 7.25
CA ALA A 116 13.30 1.36 6.34
C ALA A 116 14.80 1.14 6.55
N ALA A 117 15.55 2.22 6.80
CA ALA A 117 16.99 2.17 7.07
C ALA A 117 17.36 1.35 8.32
N LYS A 118 16.44 1.21 9.27
CA LYS A 118 16.61 0.41 10.49
C LYS A 118 16.24 -1.06 10.32
N CYS A 119 15.62 -1.43 9.20
CA CYS A 119 15.21 -2.80 8.95
C CYS A 119 16.39 -3.62 8.40
N SER A 120 16.60 -4.82 8.96
CA SER A 120 17.66 -5.74 8.53
C SER A 120 17.23 -6.59 7.33
N LYS A 121 15.93 -6.73 7.10
CA LYS A 121 15.32 -7.47 5.98
C LYS A 121 14.98 -6.52 4.83
N PRO A 122 14.84 -7.02 3.60
CA PRO A 122 14.25 -6.26 2.50
C PRO A 122 12.95 -5.58 2.90
N PHE A 123 12.78 -4.32 2.51
CA PHE A 123 11.64 -3.49 2.90
C PHE A 123 10.88 -3.06 1.64
N PHE A 124 9.64 -3.49 1.57
CA PHE A 124 8.71 -3.11 0.50
C PHE A 124 7.61 -2.21 1.06
N ILE A 125 7.17 -1.25 0.26
CA ILE A 125 6.02 -0.40 0.58
C ILE A 125 5.16 -0.21 -0.66
N ALA A 126 3.86 -0.33 -0.47
CA ALA A 126 2.85 -0.09 -1.49
C ALA A 126 1.75 0.84 -0.96
N GLY A 127 1.06 1.51 -1.86
CA GLY A 127 -0.08 2.34 -1.48
C GLY A 127 -0.43 3.41 -2.49
N ASP A 128 -1.46 4.17 -2.13
CA ASP A 128 -1.81 5.44 -2.74
C ASP A 128 -0.96 6.55 -2.11
N PHE A 129 -0.11 7.15 -2.92
CA PHE A 129 0.76 8.24 -2.49
C PHE A 129 0.16 9.63 -2.73
N ASN A 130 -0.96 9.72 -3.46
CA ASN A 130 -1.58 10.99 -3.86
C ASN A 130 -0.60 11.96 -4.53
N LEU A 131 0.40 11.44 -5.23
CA LEU A 131 1.51 12.19 -5.83
C LEU A 131 1.82 11.64 -7.22
N THR A 132 1.98 12.50 -8.20
CA THR A 132 2.39 12.11 -9.55
C THR A 132 3.89 11.81 -9.65
N PRO A 133 4.36 11.05 -10.68
CA PRO A 133 5.74 10.58 -10.79
C PRO A 133 6.80 11.69 -10.90
N ASP A 134 6.41 12.88 -11.34
CA ASP A 134 7.26 14.06 -11.53
C ASP A 134 7.27 14.99 -10.31
N SER A 135 6.44 14.71 -9.30
CA SER A 135 6.39 15.53 -8.08
C SER A 135 7.70 15.47 -7.29
N GLU A 136 8.01 16.56 -6.56
CA GLU A 136 9.22 16.64 -5.74
C GLU A 136 9.28 15.54 -4.67
N PRO A 137 8.20 15.23 -3.92
CA PRO A 137 8.25 14.16 -2.92
C PRO A 137 8.55 12.78 -3.55
N ILE A 138 8.02 12.47 -4.73
CA ILE A 138 8.36 11.23 -5.45
C ILE A 138 9.82 11.23 -5.92
N THR A 139 10.34 12.38 -6.36
CA THR A 139 11.77 12.54 -6.69
C THR A 139 12.64 12.31 -5.45
N ARG A 140 12.22 12.80 -4.28
CA ARG A 140 12.86 12.53 -2.98
C ARG A 140 12.82 11.04 -2.62
N MET A 141 11.67 10.39 -2.81
CA MET A 141 11.50 8.94 -2.58
C MET A 141 12.52 8.12 -3.38
N LYS A 142 12.74 8.46 -4.65
CA LYS A 142 13.71 7.78 -5.55
C LYS A 142 15.17 7.80 -5.05
N LYS A 143 15.53 8.72 -4.13
CA LYS A 143 16.86 8.74 -3.52
C LYS A 143 17.08 7.55 -2.57
N HIS A 144 16.02 7.08 -1.93
CA HIS A 144 16.07 6.03 -0.90
C HIS A 144 15.45 4.71 -1.37
N PHE A 145 14.60 4.74 -2.39
CA PHE A 145 13.85 3.58 -2.85
C PHE A 145 14.02 3.33 -4.35
N ILE A 146 13.81 2.09 -4.74
CA ILE A 146 13.68 1.66 -6.14
C ILE A 146 12.20 1.53 -6.42
N LEU A 147 11.71 2.18 -7.47
CA LEU A 147 10.36 2.02 -7.97
C LEU A 147 10.25 0.67 -8.69
N LEU A 148 9.36 -0.18 -8.21
CA LEU A 148 9.11 -1.50 -8.80
C LEU A 148 7.94 -1.48 -9.79
N SER A 149 6.89 -0.69 -9.53
CA SER A 149 5.77 -0.49 -10.47
C SER A 149 6.16 0.40 -11.65
N ASP A 150 5.34 0.42 -12.69
CA ASP A 150 5.59 1.22 -13.88
C ASP A 150 4.92 2.59 -13.78
N PRO A 151 5.66 3.70 -13.65
CA PRO A 151 5.10 5.03 -13.52
C PRO A 151 4.45 5.57 -14.81
N ALA A 152 4.66 4.91 -15.95
CA ALA A 152 4.01 5.26 -17.20
C ALA A 152 2.57 4.72 -17.30
N GLN A 153 2.24 3.72 -16.47
CA GLN A 153 0.90 3.16 -16.42
C GLN A 153 0.07 3.90 -15.37
N LYS A 154 -1.01 4.51 -15.84
CA LYS A 154 -1.92 5.31 -15.01
C LYS A 154 -2.85 4.42 -14.20
N THR A 155 -3.19 4.85 -12.98
CA THR A 155 -3.99 4.07 -12.04
C THR A 155 -5.30 4.73 -11.65
N PHE A 156 -5.43 6.05 -11.80
CA PHE A 156 -6.58 6.83 -11.37
C PHE A 156 -7.03 7.85 -12.46
N PRO A 157 -8.35 8.10 -12.61
CA PRO A 157 -9.44 7.24 -12.13
C PRO A 157 -9.52 5.91 -12.91
N ALA A 158 -10.12 4.88 -12.32
CA ALA A 158 -10.07 3.52 -12.88
C ALA A 158 -10.72 3.36 -14.25
N GLU A 159 -11.80 4.09 -14.56
CA GLU A 159 -12.48 3.99 -15.87
C GLU A 159 -11.65 4.58 -16.99
N ASN A 160 -11.15 5.81 -16.82
CA ASN A 160 -10.34 6.53 -17.79
C ASN A 160 -9.09 7.07 -17.08
N PRO A 161 -8.03 6.29 -16.91
CA PRO A 161 -6.88 6.68 -16.09
C PRO A 161 -6.14 7.88 -16.68
N GLU A 162 -5.94 8.89 -15.84
CA GLU A 162 -5.25 10.13 -16.18
C GLU A 162 -3.95 10.30 -15.40
N GLU A 163 -3.89 9.73 -14.17
CA GLU A 163 -2.77 9.87 -13.24
C GLU A 163 -2.22 8.52 -12.77
N CYS A 164 -0.94 8.48 -12.48
CA CYS A 164 -0.29 7.41 -11.73
C CYS A 164 0.02 7.95 -10.34
N ILE A 165 -0.71 7.48 -9.32
CA ILE A 165 -0.55 7.90 -7.92
C ILE A 165 -0.39 6.73 -6.97
N ASP A 166 -0.53 5.49 -7.48
CA ASP A 166 -0.33 4.25 -6.76
C ASP A 166 1.03 3.64 -7.12
N TYR A 167 1.78 3.23 -6.11
CA TYR A 167 3.14 2.74 -6.31
C TYR A 167 3.47 1.54 -5.45
N ILE A 168 4.45 0.74 -5.94
CA ILE A 168 5.15 -0.29 -5.17
C ILE A 168 6.65 0.03 -5.24
N TRP A 169 7.26 0.16 -4.06
CA TRP A 169 8.67 0.51 -3.89
C TRP A 169 9.41 -0.53 -3.05
N MET A 170 10.72 -0.60 -3.26
CA MET A 170 11.65 -1.33 -2.40
C MET A 170 12.76 -0.40 -1.91
N TYR A 171 13.07 -0.45 -0.60
CA TYR A 171 14.14 0.35 -0.03
C TYR A 171 15.52 -0.10 -0.56
N ARG A 172 16.39 0.86 -0.87
CA ARG A 172 17.77 0.62 -1.31
C ARG A 172 18.63 0.16 -0.14
N GLY A 173 18.70 -1.13 0.12
CA GLY A 173 19.46 -1.75 1.20
C GLY A 173 20.52 -2.73 0.69
N LYS A 174 21.28 -3.32 1.60
CA LYS A 174 22.38 -4.25 1.30
C LYS A 174 22.01 -5.48 0.46
N LYS A 175 20.71 -5.87 0.43
CA LYS A 175 20.23 -7.06 -0.29
C LYS A 175 19.43 -6.71 -1.55
N THR A 176 19.37 -5.45 -1.93
CA THR A 176 18.53 -4.97 -3.04
C THR A 176 18.94 -5.59 -4.38
N GLU A 177 20.22 -5.84 -4.60
CA GLU A 177 20.76 -6.39 -5.85
C GLU A 177 20.31 -7.84 -6.15
N ALA A 178 19.83 -8.56 -5.12
CA ALA A 178 19.32 -9.91 -5.27
C ALA A 178 17.89 -9.96 -5.87
N PHE A 179 17.19 -8.81 -5.92
CA PHE A 179 15.81 -8.75 -6.38
C PHE A 179 15.71 -8.34 -7.84
N HIS A 180 14.93 -9.11 -8.59
CA HIS A 180 14.65 -8.85 -10.00
C HIS A 180 13.14 -8.76 -10.23
N VAL A 181 12.70 -7.68 -10.87
CA VAL A 181 11.30 -7.54 -11.31
C VAL A 181 11.08 -8.47 -12.51
N LYS A 182 10.20 -9.45 -12.35
CA LYS A 182 9.79 -10.38 -13.41
C LYS A 182 8.59 -9.85 -14.20
N GLU A 183 7.66 -9.23 -13.51
CA GLU A 183 6.44 -8.68 -14.09
C GLU A 183 6.02 -7.42 -13.33
N ARG A 184 5.53 -6.43 -14.05
CA ARG A 184 4.83 -5.27 -13.51
C ARG A 184 3.69 -4.89 -14.43
N ARG A 185 2.51 -4.65 -13.88
CA ARG A 185 1.35 -4.23 -14.66
C ARG A 185 0.29 -3.55 -13.82
N VAL A 186 -0.54 -2.76 -14.48
CA VAL A 186 -1.81 -2.28 -13.97
C VAL A 186 -2.90 -3.27 -14.39
N ILE A 187 -3.78 -3.62 -13.46
CA ILE A 187 -4.87 -4.58 -13.68
C ILE A 187 -6.11 -3.80 -14.12
N GLU A 188 -6.68 -4.17 -15.25
CA GLU A 188 -7.90 -3.56 -15.73
C GLU A 188 -9.12 -4.13 -15.00
N ALA A 189 -9.50 -3.46 -13.92
CA ALA A 189 -10.63 -3.86 -13.06
C ALA A 189 -11.43 -2.66 -12.56
N PRO A 190 -11.97 -1.79 -13.45
CA PRO A 190 -12.61 -0.52 -13.06
C PRO A 190 -13.85 -0.69 -12.19
N ALA A 191 -14.45 -1.88 -12.21
CA ALA A 191 -15.61 -2.19 -11.36
C ALA A 191 -15.22 -2.59 -9.91
N ALA A 192 -13.92 -2.75 -9.61
CA ALA A 192 -13.46 -3.20 -8.30
C ALA A 192 -13.17 -2.03 -7.34
N SER A 193 -12.71 -0.91 -7.86
CA SER A 193 -12.35 0.32 -7.15
C SER A 193 -12.34 1.47 -8.15
N ASP A 194 -12.30 2.70 -7.67
CA ASP A 194 -12.01 3.92 -8.46
C ASP A 194 -10.52 4.08 -8.79
N HIS A 195 -9.64 3.26 -8.20
CA HIS A 195 -8.25 3.06 -8.63
C HIS A 195 -8.08 1.72 -9.33
N ARG A 196 -7.19 1.65 -10.32
CA ARG A 196 -6.76 0.40 -10.93
C ARG A 196 -5.70 -0.28 -10.04
N PRO A 197 -5.87 -1.57 -9.70
CA PRO A 197 -4.86 -2.29 -8.95
C PRO A 197 -3.54 -2.40 -9.72
N ILE A 198 -2.43 -2.33 -9.01
CA ILE A 198 -1.09 -2.56 -9.56
C ILE A 198 -0.52 -3.87 -9.03
N LYS A 199 0.23 -4.59 -9.87
CA LYS A 199 0.89 -5.83 -9.52
C LYS A 199 2.36 -5.80 -9.93
N VAL A 200 3.20 -6.29 -9.03
CA VAL A 200 4.63 -6.55 -9.30
C VAL A 200 4.96 -7.96 -8.83
N THR A 201 5.66 -8.71 -9.67
CA THR A 201 6.25 -10.00 -9.31
C THR A 201 7.76 -9.84 -9.26
N VAL A 202 8.35 -10.18 -8.12
CA VAL A 202 9.80 -10.17 -7.91
C VAL A 202 10.32 -11.58 -7.66
N SER A 203 11.58 -11.82 -8.02
CA SER A 203 12.33 -13.02 -7.61
C SER A 203 13.62 -12.59 -6.90
N TYR A 204 14.11 -13.40 -5.98
CA TYR A 204 15.36 -13.23 -5.23
C TYR A 204 16.04 -14.61 -5.04
#